data_1021bc19b596dc289d9eff75a74fb4d0
#
_entry.id   1021bc19b596dc289d9eff75a74fb4d0
#
_cell.length_a   1.000
_cell.length_b   1.000
_cell.length_c   1.000
_cell.angle_alpha   90.00
_cell.angle_beta   90.00
_cell.angle_gamma   90.00
#
_symmetry.space_group_name_H-M   'P 1'
#
loop_
_entity.id
_entity.type
_entity.pdbx_description
1 polymer ?
#
loop_
_entity_poly.entity_id
_entity_poly.type
_entity_poly.pdbx_seq_one_letter_code
_entity_poly.pdbx_strand_id
1 'polypeptide(L)'
;VQARYADLLSAEELEFISEFQQLPQPSQALLVRMVMRKGEHFRASKLHYAEIGDIHQAATPLCNTGWVRPDAELHLYEVLALLRKAEALRAFDLPAGPRSPSKADLLPLLSRDYPAPKTFQQWCPLVDDPVYSLTINALCERLRLLFFGNLEQSWAEFVLADLGIFRYEQVPIAEESRGFASRAEVEQYLHLWQCRAAFDAGEPIEEILAQLTGFEPTSAYLHSRHNRLLFKLARQLEREERLPEAVAAYQRCGHPGARQRLIRTLEKQHDYHAAHGLALAARQTPESDTELQLVERAIKRLAAKTGQPRPETRPEPPAGRIDLLLPREQSQASSVEYRVREHLHSDDAPVHYVENGLINSLFGLLCWEAIFAPLPGAFFHPFHSGPVDLHEPEFRLRRAELFDNCFAQLNSGDYQNVIRRTWKDKCGIQSPFVFWGLLDQALLDLALHCLPASHLQIWFDRLLADIRANRTGMPDLIQFWPAEQRYRMIEVKGPGDRLQDNQRRWLAVCAQHAMPVDVCYVQWATT
;
A
#
# COMPACT_ATOMS: atom_id res chain seq x y z
N VAL A 1 -22.34 9.50 -2.90
CA VAL A 1 -21.93 10.51 -1.89
C VAL A 1 -23.17 11.16 -1.29
N GLN A 2 -24.05 11.80 -2.10
CA GLN A 2 -25.21 12.55 -1.61
C GLN A 2 -26.08 11.79 -0.59
N ALA A 3 -26.47 10.54 -0.89
CA ALA A 3 -27.32 9.74 -0.01
C ALA A 3 -26.71 9.43 1.37
N ARG A 4 -25.38 9.47 1.51
CA ARG A 4 -24.68 9.04 2.74
C ARG A 4 -23.99 10.18 3.49
N TYR A 5 -23.74 11.32 2.82
CA TYR A 5 -22.94 12.42 3.32
C TYR A 5 -23.62 13.78 3.12
N ALA A 6 -24.96 13.79 2.93
CA ALA A 6 -25.68 15.04 2.71
C ALA A 6 -25.45 16.09 3.82
N ASP A 7 -25.28 15.62 5.05
CA ASP A 7 -24.98 16.45 6.25
C ASP A 7 -23.54 17.00 6.28
N LEU A 8 -22.62 16.45 5.51
CA LEU A 8 -21.23 16.88 5.40
C LEU A 8 -20.94 17.73 4.16
N LEU A 9 -21.86 17.72 3.18
CA LEU A 9 -21.71 18.48 1.94
C LEU A 9 -21.97 19.98 2.18
N SER A 10 -21.13 20.83 1.58
CA SER A 10 -21.38 22.26 1.54
C SER A 10 -22.53 22.60 0.58
N ALA A 11 -23.04 23.83 0.68
CA ALA A 11 -24.05 24.32 -0.26
C ALA A 11 -23.57 24.26 -1.72
N GLU A 12 -22.32 24.65 -1.97
CA GLU A 12 -21.66 24.56 -3.30
C GLU A 12 -21.61 23.11 -3.83
N GLU A 13 -21.28 22.16 -2.96
CA GLU A 13 -21.18 20.74 -3.34
C GLU A 13 -22.57 20.13 -3.63
N LEU A 14 -23.59 20.53 -2.90
CA LEU A 14 -24.99 20.13 -3.15
C LEU A 14 -25.53 20.75 -4.44
N GLU A 15 -25.24 22.02 -4.70
CA GLU A 15 -25.60 22.73 -5.93
C GLU A 15 -24.94 22.06 -7.14
N PHE A 16 -23.63 21.80 -7.07
CA PHE A 16 -22.91 21.07 -8.11
C PHE A 16 -23.57 19.71 -8.44
N ILE A 17 -23.93 18.92 -7.43
CA ILE A 17 -24.57 17.61 -7.65
C ILE A 17 -25.92 17.79 -8.34
N SER A 18 -26.71 18.78 -7.91
CA SER A 18 -28.03 19.07 -8.48
C SER A 18 -27.94 19.53 -9.94
N GLU A 19 -27.03 20.48 -10.22
CA GLU A 19 -26.82 20.99 -11.58
C GLU A 19 -26.24 19.93 -12.51
N PHE A 20 -25.28 19.11 -12.02
CA PHE A 20 -24.71 18.00 -12.80
C PHE A 20 -25.80 17.04 -13.31
N GLN A 21 -26.79 16.72 -12.46
CA GLN A 21 -27.90 15.84 -12.84
C GLN A 21 -28.82 16.45 -13.92
N GLN A 22 -28.83 17.78 -14.05
CA GLN A 22 -29.66 18.48 -15.04
C GLN A 22 -28.95 18.71 -16.37
N LEU A 23 -27.63 18.51 -16.42
CA LEU A 23 -26.86 18.67 -17.67
C LEU A 23 -27.28 17.64 -18.73
N PRO A 24 -27.15 18.01 -20.03
CA PRO A 24 -27.25 17.03 -21.11
C PRO A 24 -26.25 15.88 -20.93
N GLN A 25 -26.68 14.67 -21.27
CA GLN A 25 -25.84 13.46 -21.11
C GLN A 25 -24.44 13.57 -21.75
N PRO A 26 -24.26 14.15 -22.98
CA PRO A 26 -22.92 14.36 -23.52
C PRO A 26 -22.03 15.26 -22.66
N SER A 27 -22.62 16.29 -22.04
CA SER A 27 -21.89 17.20 -21.14
C SER A 27 -21.50 16.51 -19.83
N GLN A 28 -22.38 15.72 -19.25
CA GLN A 28 -22.05 14.88 -18.07
C GLN A 28 -20.91 13.91 -18.40
N ALA A 29 -21.00 13.21 -19.54
CA ALA A 29 -19.96 12.28 -19.99
C ALA A 29 -18.62 12.98 -20.21
N LEU A 30 -18.61 14.17 -20.87
CA LEU A 30 -17.41 14.95 -21.08
C LEU A 30 -16.76 15.36 -19.75
N LEU A 31 -17.52 15.88 -18.80
CA LEU A 31 -17.01 16.26 -17.49
C LEU A 31 -16.38 15.09 -16.76
N VAL A 32 -17.07 13.93 -16.72
CA VAL A 32 -16.55 12.70 -16.10
C VAL A 32 -15.25 12.28 -16.76
N ARG A 33 -15.16 12.29 -18.11
CA ARG A 33 -13.93 11.96 -18.84
C ARG A 33 -12.79 12.91 -18.49
N MET A 34 -13.05 14.20 -18.34
CA MET A 34 -12.04 15.19 -17.96
C MET A 34 -11.55 14.96 -16.52
N VAL A 35 -12.48 14.80 -15.57
CA VAL A 35 -12.17 14.58 -14.15
C VAL A 35 -11.40 13.26 -13.92
N MET A 36 -11.65 12.22 -14.73
CA MET A 36 -10.94 10.95 -14.64
C MET A 36 -9.52 11.00 -15.21
N ARG A 37 -9.17 12.03 -15.97
CA ARG A 37 -7.83 12.17 -16.55
C ARG A 37 -6.91 12.95 -15.61
N LYS A 38 -5.61 12.72 -15.79
CA LYS A 38 -4.60 13.46 -15.06
C LYS A 38 -4.45 14.87 -15.63
N GLY A 39 -4.44 15.87 -14.76
CA GLY A 39 -4.29 17.29 -15.09
C GLY A 39 -5.62 18.04 -15.17
N GLU A 40 -5.55 19.34 -15.41
CA GLU A 40 -6.70 20.28 -15.40
C GLU A 40 -7.00 20.85 -16.78
N HIS A 41 -6.04 20.79 -17.70
CA HIS A 41 -6.10 21.43 -19.00
C HIS A 41 -6.12 20.38 -20.11
N PHE A 42 -7.07 20.48 -21.04
CA PHE A 42 -7.28 19.50 -22.09
C PHE A 42 -7.51 20.16 -23.44
N ARG A 43 -6.71 19.79 -24.43
CA ARG A 43 -6.93 20.21 -25.82
C ARG A 43 -8.17 19.52 -26.37
N ALA A 44 -9.06 20.24 -27.06
CA ALA A 44 -10.28 19.70 -27.66
C ALA A 44 -9.99 18.50 -28.57
N SER A 45 -8.90 18.56 -29.35
CA SER A 45 -8.45 17.47 -30.22
C SER A 45 -8.04 16.18 -29.49
N LYS A 46 -7.97 16.20 -28.16
CA LYS A 46 -7.65 15.04 -27.31
C LYS A 46 -8.86 14.48 -26.53
N LEU A 47 -10.04 15.09 -26.72
CA LEU A 47 -11.27 14.72 -26.03
C LEU A 47 -12.25 13.98 -26.95
N HIS A 48 -11.75 13.19 -27.91
CA HIS A 48 -12.60 12.41 -28.80
C HIS A 48 -13.14 11.15 -28.14
N TYR A 49 -14.46 11.10 -28.03
CA TYR A 49 -15.19 9.95 -27.47
C TYR A 49 -16.47 9.73 -28.29
N ALA A 50 -16.69 8.50 -28.74
CA ALA A 50 -17.83 8.17 -29.61
C ALA A 50 -19.18 8.47 -28.94
N GLU A 51 -19.25 8.28 -27.60
CA GLU A 51 -20.45 8.50 -26.81
C GLU A 51 -20.78 9.99 -26.54
N ILE A 52 -19.83 10.90 -26.80
CA ILE A 52 -20.02 12.34 -26.55
C ILE A 52 -20.38 13.08 -27.85
N GLY A 53 -19.82 12.63 -28.97
CA GLY A 53 -20.03 13.30 -30.25
C GLY A 53 -19.24 14.61 -30.36
N ASP A 54 -19.93 15.72 -30.64
CA ASP A 54 -19.31 17.04 -30.78
C ASP A 54 -18.87 17.61 -29.43
N ILE A 55 -17.56 17.74 -29.25
CA ILE A 55 -16.96 18.20 -28.00
C ILE A 55 -17.30 19.66 -27.68
N HIS A 56 -17.43 20.53 -28.71
CA HIS A 56 -17.76 21.94 -28.48
C HIS A 56 -19.20 22.10 -28.00
N GLN A 57 -20.13 21.35 -28.58
CA GLN A 57 -21.51 21.32 -28.12
C GLN A 57 -21.62 20.76 -26.70
N ALA A 58 -20.90 19.70 -26.39
CA ALA A 58 -20.87 19.10 -25.04
C ALA A 58 -20.21 19.99 -24.00
N ALA A 59 -19.22 20.80 -24.37
CA ALA A 59 -18.53 21.70 -23.46
C ALA A 59 -19.33 22.98 -23.15
N THR A 60 -20.19 23.44 -24.06
CA THR A 60 -20.94 24.70 -23.90
C THR A 60 -21.74 24.77 -22.58
N PRO A 61 -22.55 23.78 -22.19
CA PRO A 61 -23.23 23.80 -20.89
C PRO A 61 -22.25 23.85 -19.70
N LEU A 62 -21.11 23.17 -19.79
CA LEU A 62 -20.08 23.17 -18.77
C LEU A 62 -19.36 24.53 -18.64
N CYS A 63 -19.22 25.25 -19.76
CA CYS A 63 -18.73 26.63 -19.75
C CYS A 63 -19.73 27.60 -19.13
N ASN A 64 -21.03 27.39 -19.38
CA ASN A 64 -22.10 28.24 -18.82
C ASN A 64 -22.20 28.12 -17.29
N THR A 65 -21.93 26.94 -16.73
CA THR A 65 -21.84 26.76 -15.26
C THR A 65 -20.55 27.29 -14.66
N GLY A 66 -19.55 27.63 -15.50
CA GLY A 66 -18.22 28.04 -15.05
C GLY A 66 -17.33 26.89 -14.61
N TRP A 67 -17.75 25.63 -14.76
CA TRP A 67 -16.94 24.45 -14.38
C TRP A 67 -15.81 24.15 -15.34
N VAL A 68 -15.92 24.66 -16.56
CA VAL A 68 -14.91 24.57 -17.61
C VAL A 68 -14.67 25.97 -18.18
N ARG A 69 -13.41 26.34 -18.36
CA ARG A 69 -12.99 27.59 -19.04
C ARG A 69 -12.27 27.26 -20.34
N PRO A 70 -12.71 27.84 -21.47
CA PRO A 70 -12.03 27.63 -22.77
C PRO A 70 -10.80 28.52 -22.96
N ASP A 71 -10.63 29.58 -22.15
CA ASP A 71 -9.65 30.66 -22.31
C ASP A 71 -8.82 30.91 -21.04
N ALA A 72 -8.66 29.90 -20.20
CA ALA A 72 -7.86 30.01 -18.98
C ALA A 72 -6.41 30.41 -19.30
N GLU A 73 -5.85 31.28 -18.47
CA GLU A 73 -4.44 31.60 -18.51
C GLU A 73 -3.61 30.43 -18.01
N LEU A 74 -2.56 30.06 -18.75
CA LEU A 74 -1.69 28.92 -18.49
C LEU A 74 -0.26 29.41 -18.25
N HIS A 75 0.39 28.85 -17.25
CA HIS A 75 1.83 29.02 -17.08
C HIS A 75 2.62 28.22 -18.12
N LEU A 76 3.87 28.59 -18.34
CA LEU A 76 4.75 27.93 -19.30
C LEU A 76 4.80 26.40 -19.13
N TYR A 77 4.89 25.91 -17.88
CA TYR A 77 4.96 24.47 -17.61
C TYR A 77 3.67 23.72 -18.02
N GLU A 78 2.51 24.37 -17.89
CA GLU A 78 1.21 23.81 -18.30
C GLU A 78 1.09 23.73 -19.82
N VAL A 79 1.47 24.79 -20.50
CA VAL A 79 1.49 24.81 -21.96
C VAL A 79 2.46 23.77 -22.52
N LEU A 80 3.67 23.69 -21.97
CA LEU A 80 4.64 22.67 -22.39
C LEU A 80 4.11 21.24 -22.14
N ALA A 81 3.30 21.03 -21.09
CA ALA A 81 2.65 19.72 -20.84
C ALA A 81 1.66 19.36 -21.96
N LEU A 82 0.91 20.34 -22.48
CA LEU A 82 -0.10 20.16 -23.53
C LEU A 82 0.48 19.98 -24.92
N LEU A 83 1.65 20.56 -25.21
CA LEU A 83 2.27 20.55 -26.52
C LEU A 83 3.07 19.26 -26.78
N ARG A 84 3.06 18.80 -28.04
CA ARG A 84 4.06 17.85 -28.52
C ARG A 84 5.40 18.56 -28.68
N LYS A 85 6.53 17.82 -28.64
CA LYS A 85 7.86 18.42 -28.82
C LYS A 85 7.95 19.32 -30.06
N ALA A 86 7.48 18.86 -31.22
CA ALA A 86 7.52 19.62 -32.46
C ALA A 86 6.64 20.88 -32.43
N GLU A 87 5.53 20.87 -31.71
CA GLU A 87 4.68 22.06 -31.50
C GLU A 87 5.37 23.06 -30.58
N ALA A 88 5.98 22.58 -29.47
CA ALA A 88 6.73 23.43 -28.57
C ALA A 88 7.93 24.11 -29.24
N LEU A 89 8.72 23.36 -30.01
CA LEU A 89 9.84 23.96 -30.76
C LEU A 89 9.37 25.06 -31.70
N ARG A 90 8.23 24.89 -32.39
CA ARG A 90 7.64 25.91 -33.26
C ARG A 90 7.06 27.09 -32.49
N ALA A 91 6.35 26.85 -31.41
CA ALA A 91 5.72 27.89 -30.62
C ALA A 91 6.73 28.85 -29.97
N PHE A 92 7.93 28.36 -29.65
CA PHE A 92 9.00 29.13 -29.02
C PHE A 92 10.17 29.42 -29.97
N ASP A 93 9.97 29.27 -31.29
CA ASP A 93 10.95 29.53 -32.36
C ASP A 93 12.32 28.86 -32.10
N LEU A 94 12.31 27.62 -31.66
CA LEU A 94 13.50 26.85 -31.36
C LEU A 94 13.89 25.93 -32.53
N PRO A 95 15.20 25.70 -32.78
CA PRO A 95 15.67 24.90 -33.89
C PRO A 95 15.22 23.43 -33.75
N ALA A 96 14.64 22.90 -34.83
CA ALA A 96 14.29 21.48 -34.94
C ALA A 96 15.46 20.69 -35.54
N GLY A 97 15.81 19.54 -34.97
CA GLY A 97 16.89 18.70 -35.52
C GLY A 97 17.52 17.78 -34.46
N PRO A 98 18.60 17.07 -34.80
CA PRO A 98 19.27 16.14 -33.89
C PRO A 98 19.82 16.77 -32.59
N ARG A 99 20.08 18.10 -32.64
CA ARG A 99 20.57 18.88 -31.47
C ARG A 99 19.47 19.69 -30.79
N SER A 100 18.19 19.50 -31.15
CA SER A 100 17.09 20.20 -30.47
C SER A 100 16.96 19.76 -29.02
N PRO A 101 16.64 20.71 -28.09
CA PRO A 101 16.44 20.37 -26.67
C PRO A 101 15.39 19.29 -26.51
N SER A 102 15.52 18.45 -25.47
CA SER A 102 14.47 17.52 -25.10
C SER A 102 13.27 18.28 -24.50
N LYS A 103 12.10 17.64 -24.43
CA LYS A 103 10.93 18.30 -23.84
C LYS A 103 11.17 18.69 -22.36
N ALA A 104 11.98 17.91 -21.63
CA ALA A 104 12.35 18.19 -20.25
C ALA A 104 13.25 19.43 -20.10
N ASP A 105 14.08 19.71 -21.10
CA ASP A 105 15.01 20.84 -21.08
C ASP A 105 14.33 22.17 -21.43
N LEU A 106 13.12 22.14 -22.02
CA LEU A 106 12.43 23.35 -22.48
C LEU A 106 12.02 24.25 -21.30
N LEU A 107 11.54 23.70 -20.20
CA LEU A 107 11.09 24.51 -19.07
C LEU A 107 12.25 25.30 -18.43
N PRO A 108 13.39 24.71 -18.08
CA PRO A 108 14.54 25.48 -17.57
C PRO A 108 15.07 26.52 -18.58
N LEU A 109 15.01 26.17 -19.86
CA LEU A 109 15.50 27.05 -20.93
C LEU A 109 14.65 28.32 -21.09
N LEU A 110 13.32 28.19 -20.98
CA LEU A 110 12.36 29.25 -21.33
C LEU A 110 11.83 30.02 -20.11
N SER A 111 12.00 29.51 -18.89
CA SER A 111 11.37 30.07 -17.67
C SER A 111 11.69 31.54 -17.42
N ARG A 112 12.89 32.01 -17.81
CA ARG A 112 13.32 33.41 -17.63
C ARG A 112 12.63 34.38 -18.59
N ASP A 113 12.35 33.92 -19.78
CA ASP A 113 11.81 34.77 -20.88
C ASP A 113 10.28 34.81 -20.84
N TYR A 114 9.65 33.84 -20.18
CA TYR A 114 8.20 33.65 -20.13
C TYR A 114 7.67 33.50 -18.71
N PRO A 115 7.79 34.51 -17.84
CA PRO A 115 7.37 34.39 -16.41
C PRO A 115 5.86 34.53 -16.23
N ALA A 116 5.14 35.19 -17.10
CA ALA A 116 3.71 35.47 -16.94
C ALA A 116 2.82 34.44 -17.62
N PRO A 117 1.69 34.06 -17.01
CA PRO A 117 0.71 33.21 -17.66
C PRO A 117 0.04 33.93 -18.85
N LYS A 118 -0.43 33.15 -19.80
CA LYS A 118 -1.13 33.62 -21.02
C LYS A 118 -2.16 32.57 -21.42
N THR A 119 -3.17 32.97 -22.22
CA THR A 119 -4.09 31.99 -22.80
C THR A 119 -3.36 31.07 -23.79
N PHE A 120 -3.89 29.86 -24.01
CA PHE A 120 -3.27 28.93 -24.96
C PHE A 120 -3.11 29.50 -26.34
N GLN A 121 -4.09 30.29 -26.82
CA GLN A 121 -4.03 30.96 -28.12
C GLN A 121 -2.91 32.02 -28.19
N GLN A 122 -2.63 32.73 -27.09
CA GLN A 122 -1.49 33.65 -27.01
C GLN A 122 -0.13 32.94 -26.98
N TRP A 123 -0.08 31.76 -26.39
CA TRP A 123 1.12 30.88 -26.38
C TRP A 123 1.39 30.28 -27.78
N CYS A 124 0.33 29.87 -28.47
CA CYS A 124 0.39 29.05 -29.67
C CYS A 124 -0.58 29.60 -30.74
N PRO A 125 -0.36 30.81 -31.28
CA PRO A 125 -1.31 31.47 -32.20
C PRO A 125 -1.55 30.69 -33.51
N LEU A 126 -0.64 29.80 -33.90
CA LEU A 126 -0.75 28.96 -35.10
C LEU A 126 -1.45 27.60 -34.84
N VAL A 127 -1.89 27.33 -33.61
CA VAL A 127 -2.56 26.07 -33.24
C VAL A 127 -4.04 26.37 -33.04
N ASP A 128 -4.86 25.96 -34.01
CA ASP A 128 -6.32 26.05 -33.92
C ASP A 128 -6.87 24.80 -33.17
N ASP A 129 -6.72 24.78 -31.83
CA ASP A 129 -7.15 23.68 -30.99
C ASP A 129 -7.44 24.25 -29.59
N PRO A 130 -8.68 24.59 -29.27
CA PRO A 130 -9.01 25.18 -27.98
C PRO A 130 -8.66 24.27 -26.81
N VAL A 131 -8.30 24.90 -25.69
CA VAL A 131 -7.99 24.21 -24.43
C VAL A 131 -9.11 24.46 -23.44
N TYR A 132 -9.70 23.39 -22.96
CA TYR A 132 -10.68 23.39 -21.88
C TYR A 132 -10.01 23.14 -20.55
N SER A 133 -10.20 24.03 -19.60
CA SER A 133 -9.59 23.96 -18.27
C SER A 133 -10.67 23.73 -17.20
N LEU A 134 -10.51 22.66 -16.40
CA LEU A 134 -11.39 22.39 -15.26
C LEU A 134 -11.13 23.40 -14.14
N THR A 135 -12.21 23.93 -13.56
CA THR A 135 -12.15 24.85 -12.41
C THR A 135 -12.59 24.18 -11.10
N ILE A 136 -13.19 23.00 -11.20
CA ILE A 136 -13.86 22.30 -10.07
C ILE A 136 -13.06 21.10 -9.54
N ASN A 137 -11.77 21.02 -9.82
CA ASN A 137 -10.95 19.87 -9.37
C ASN A 137 -10.98 19.68 -7.86
N ALA A 138 -10.84 20.75 -7.10
CA ALA A 138 -10.89 20.69 -5.63
C ALA A 138 -12.23 20.15 -5.11
N LEU A 139 -13.35 20.53 -5.76
CA LEU A 139 -14.67 20.02 -5.43
C LEU A 139 -14.77 18.51 -5.77
N CYS A 140 -14.34 18.12 -6.96
CA CYS A 140 -14.34 16.71 -7.38
C CYS A 140 -13.44 15.85 -6.49
N GLU A 141 -12.28 16.37 -6.04
CA GLU A 141 -11.40 15.68 -5.09
C GLU A 141 -12.07 15.50 -3.72
N ARG A 142 -12.83 16.48 -3.22
CA ARG A 142 -13.60 16.33 -1.99
C ARG A 142 -14.70 15.27 -2.12
N LEU A 143 -15.42 15.23 -3.25
CA LEU A 143 -16.40 14.19 -3.51
C LEU A 143 -15.74 12.80 -3.63
N ARG A 144 -14.57 12.71 -4.26
CA ARG A 144 -13.77 11.49 -4.33
C ARG A 144 -13.33 11.05 -2.94
N LEU A 145 -12.85 11.98 -2.12
CA LEU A 145 -12.47 11.73 -0.74
C LEU A 145 -13.64 11.19 0.09
N LEU A 146 -14.80 11.83 0.01
CA LEU A 146 -16.01 11.37 0.71
C LEU A 146 -16.44 9.97 0.26
N PHE A 147 -16.28 9.64 -1.03
CA PHE A 147 -16.63 8.33 -1.54
C PHE A 147 -15.64 7.24 -1.09
N PHE A 148 -14.33 7.44 -1.35
CA PHE A 148 -13.31 6.43 -1.08
C PHE A 148 -12.74 6.49 0.35
N GLY A 149 -13.05 7.54 1.13
CA GLY A 149 -12.41 7.78 2.43
C GLY A 149 -10.92 8.12 2.34
N ASN A 150 -10.35 8.18 1.13
CA ASN A 150 -8.97 8.52 0.87
C ASN A 150 -8.80 9.09 -0.55
N LEU A 151 -7.67 9.74 -0.82
CA LEU A 151 -7.28 10.26 -2.15
C LEU A 151 -6.22 9.38 -2.85
N GLU A 152 -5.92 8.20 -2.33
CA GLU A 152 -4.99 7.25 -2.94
C GLU A 152 -5.67 6.43 -4.05
N GLN A 153 -6.97 6.13 -3.88
CA GLN A 153 -7.79 5.47 -4.89
C GLN A 153 -8.26 6.47 -5.95
N SER A 154 -8.28 6.04 -7.19
CA SER A 154 -8.67 6.88 -8.33
C SER A 154 -10.05 6.52 -8.87
N TRP A 155 -10.62 7.40 -9.70
CA TRP A 155 -11.86 7.14 -10.41
C TRP A 155 -11.79 5.90 -11.35
N ALA A 156 -10.57 5.43 -11.68
CA ALA A 156 -10.38 4.22 -12.50
C ALA A 156 -10.92 2.95 -11.83
N GLU A 157 -11.07 2.93 -10.50
CA GLU A 157 -11.66 1.79 -9.77
C GLU A 157 -13.06 1.45 -10.26
N PHE A 158 -13.87 2.46 -10.62
CA PHE A 158 -15.20 2.25 -11.19
C PHE A 158 -15.14 1.52 -12.53
N VAL A 159 -14.21 1.92 -13.39
CA VAL A 159 -14.03 1.31 -14.73
C VAL A 159 -13.51 -0.12 -14.60
N LEU A 160 -12.51 -0.33 -13.72
CA LEU A 160 -11.91 -1.65 -13.50
C LEU A 160 -12.92 -2.65 -12.91
N ALA A 161 -13.80 -2.15 -12.03
CA ALA A 161 -14.89 -2.95 -11.47
C ALA A 161 -15.97 -3.25 -12.52
N ASP A 162 -16.38 -2.26 -13.33
CA ASP A 162 -17.39 -2.42 -14.39
C ASP A 162 -16.93 -3.40 -15.48
N LEU A 163 -15.65 -3.34 -15.84
CA LEU A 163 -15.01 -4.28 -16.78
C LEU A 163 -14.81 -5.68 -16.18
N GLY A 164 -15.10 -5.89 -14.90
CA GLY A 164 -14.90 -7.16 -14.20
C GLY A 164 -13.43 -7.54 -14.01
N ILE A 165 -12.47 -6.62 -14.23
CA ILE A 165 -11.03 -6.84 -14.02
C ILE A 165 -10.76 -7.02 -12.54
N PHE A 166 -11.38 -6.18 -11.69
CA PHE A 166 -11.36 -6.32 -10.24
C PHE A 166 -12.77 -6.66 -9.74
N ARG A 167 -12.86 -7.74 -8.97
CA ARG A 167 -14.07 -8.17 -8.29
C ARG A 167 -13.86 -8.01 -6.78
N TYR A 168 -14.82 -7.36 -6.13
CA TYR A 168 -14.75 -7.06 -4.70
C TYR A 168 -15.83 -7.82 -3.94
N GLU A 169 -15.57 -8.12 -2.67
CA GLU A 169 -16.59 -8.70 -1.79
C GLU A 169 -17.73 -7.70 -1.57
N GLN A 170 -18.96 -8.21 -1.66
CA GLN A 170 -20.16 -7.40 -1.44
C GLN A 170 -20.45 -7.32 0.05
N VAL A 171 -19.83 -6.36 0.72
CA VAL A 171 -20.07 -6.12 2.15
C VAL A 171 -21.22 -5.11 2.30
N PRO A 172 -22.26 -5.42 3.11
CA PRO A 172 -23.29 -4.45 3.45
C PRO A 172 -22.67 -3.23 4.14
N ILE A 173 -22.98 -2.04 3.61
CA ILE A 173 -22.44 -0.78 4.12
C ILE A 173 -23.56 -0.05 4.86
N ALA A 174 -23.50 -0.04 6.20
CA ALA A 174 -24.44 0.67 7.05
C ALA A 174 -24.22 2.19 7.03
N GLU A 175 -25.19 2.96 7.48
CA GLU A 175 -25.06 4.42 7.60
C GLU A 175 -23.92 4.83 8.53
N GLU A 176 -23.69 4.06 9.60
CA GLU A 176 -22.63 4.27 10.56
C GLU A 176 -21.23 3.96 10.00
N SER A 177 -21.16 3.26 8.87
CA SER A 177 -19.92 2.89 8.19
C SER A 177 -19.46 4.01 7.25
N ARG A 178 -19.20 5.23 7.79
CA ARG A 178 -18.68 6.36 7.04
C ARG A 178 -17.17 6.46 7.18
N GLY A 179 -16.50 6.94 6.13
CA GLY A 179 -15.07 7.27 6.19
C GLY A 179 -14.80 8.51 7.06
N PHE A 180 -15.78 9.41 7.15
CA PHE A 180 -15.73 10.64 7.94
C PHE A 180 -17.07 10.83 8.68
N ALA A 181 -16.97 11.22 9.93
CA ALA A 181 -18.13 11.50 10.79
C ALA A 181 -18.54 12.98 10.75
N SER A 182 -17.64 13.89 10.39
CA SER A 182 -17.88 15.33 10.37
C SER A 182 -17.14 16.03 9.22
N ARG A 183 -17.59 17.23 8.86
CA ARG A 183 -16.89 18.10 7.90
C ARG A 183 -15.48 18.46 8.38
N ALA A 184 -15.30 18.67 9.69
CA ALA A 184 -14.00 18.94 10.27
C ALA A 184 -12.99 17.81 9.99
N GLU A 185 -13.41 16.55 10.03
CA GLU A 185 -12.56 15.41 9.67
C GLU A 185 -12.14 15.42 8.19
N VAL A 186 -13.03 15.82 7.29
CA VAL A 186 -12.72 15.98 5.87
C VAL A 186 -11.65 17.05 5.66
N GLU A 187 -11.79 18.20 6.32
CA GLU A 187 -10.82 19.30 6.23
C GLU A 187 -9.47 18.91 6.87
N GLN A 188 -9.48 18.22 8.01
CA GLN A 188 -8.26 17.68 8.62
C GLN A 188 -7.56 16.68 7.69
N TYR A 189 -8.30 15.82 7.01
CA TYR A 189 -7.72 14.89 6.03
C TYR A 189 -7.04 15.66 4.88
N LEU A 190 -7.74 16.65 4.31
CA LEU A 190 -7.21 17.44 3.20
C LEU A 190 -5.96 18.20 3.61
N HIS A 191 -5.92 18.74 4.82
CA HIS A 191 -4.73 19.39 5.37
C HIS A 191 -3.54 18.42 5.46
N LEU A 192 -3.74 17.22 6.02
CA LEU A 192 -2.69 16.20 6.07
C LEU A 192 -2.25 15.74 4.67
N TRP A 193 -3.18 15.68 3.73
CA TRP A 193 -2.89 15.34 2.35
C TRP A 193 -2.03 16.42 1.67
N GLN A 194 -2.34 17.71 1.88
CA GLN A 194 -1.54 18.82 1.38
C GLN A 194 -0.14 18.84 1.98
N CYS A 195 0.00 18.65 3.28
CA CYS A 195 1.31 18.50 3.94
C CYS A 195 2.10 17.33 3.38
N ARG A 196 1.43 16.23 3.04
CA ARG A 196 2.07 15.09 2.41
C ARG A 196 2.50 15.39 0.97
N ALA A 197 1.69 16.09 0.19
CA ALA A 197 2.01 16.51 -1.16
C ALA A 197 3.20 17.48 -1.18
N ALA A 198 3.24 18.45 -0.25
CA ALA A 198 4.36 19.36 -0.04
C ALA A 198 5.67 18.60 0.25
N PHE A 199 5.61 17.59 1.12
CA PHE A 199 6.77 16.72 1.38
C PHE A 199 7.23 15.95 0.14
N ASP A 200 6.29 15.37 -0.63
CA ASP A 200 6.62 14.62 -1.84
C ASP A 200 7.12 15.54 -2.98
N ALA A 201 6.75 16.84 -2.95
CA ALA A 201 7.27 17.90 -3.83
C ALA A 201 8.66 18.42 -3.41
N GLY A 202 9.16 18.05 -2.23
CA GLY A 202 10.46 18.48 -1.70
C GLY A 202 10.45 19.85 -1.05
N GLU A 203 9.31 20.32 -0.57
CA GLU A 203 9.22 21.56 0.21
C GLU A 203 9.98 21.44 1.55
N PRO A 204 10.42 22.56 2.15
CA PRO A 204 11.19 22.55 3.40
C PRO A 204 10.43 21.84 4.52
N ILE A 205 11.08 20.90 5.20
CA ILE A 205 10.47 20.08 6.26
C ILE A 205 9.99 20.96 7.42
N GLU A 206 10.68 22.05 7.72
CA GLU A 206 10.34 23.01 8.78
C GLU A 206 8.97 23.65 8.55
N GLU A 207 8.67 24.02 7.32
CA GLU A 207 7.39 24.63 6.94
C GLU A 207 6.26 23.63 7.10
N ILE A 208 6.49 22.36 6.73
CA ILE A 208 5.52 21.29 6.90
C ILE A 208 5.32 20.96 8.38
N LEU A 209 6.38 20.89 9.18
CA LEU A 209 6.29 20.66 10.63
C LEU A 209 5.58 21.83 11.34
N ALA A 210 5.78 23.07 10.88
CA ALA A 210 5.07 24.23 11.40
C ALA A 210 3.56 24.13 11.15
N GLN A 211 3.12 23.68 9.99
CA GLN A 211 1.71 23.44 9.65
C GLN A 211 1.07 22.32 10.49
N LEU A 212 1.87 21.37 10.97
CA LEU A 212 1.42 20.28 11.85
C LEU A 212 1.51 20.64 13.35
N THR A 213 2.04 21.82 13.68
CA THR A 213 2.11 22.26 15.09
C THR A 213 0.73 22.65 15.59
N GLY A 214 0.29 22.04 16.71
CA GLY A 214 -1.05 22.24 17.26
C GLY A 214 -2.15 21.50 16.49
N PHE A 215 -1.81 20.68 15.50
CA PHE A 215 -2.79 19.85 14.81
C PHE A 215 -3.21 18.67 15.71
N GLU A 216 -4.49 18.62 16.06
CA GLU A 216 -5.08 17.57 16.89
C GLU A 216 -6.08 16.75 16.07
N PRO A 217 -5.71 15.53 15.65
CA PRO A 217 -6.61 14.65 14.91
C PRO A 217 -7.85 14.29 15.74
N THR A 218 -9.04 14.36 15.14
CA THR A 218 -10.32 14.11 15.81
C THR A 218 -10.75 12.64 15.76
N SER A 219 -10.15 11.81 14.91
CA SER A 219 -10.46 10.37 14.79
C SER A 219 -9.20 9.50 14.77
N ALA A 220 -9.35 8.23 15.13
CA ALA A 220 -8.25 7.25 15.06
C ALA A 220 -7.65 7.15 13.65
N TYR A 221 -8.49 7.26 12.61
CA TYR A 221 -8.05 7.26 11.22
C TYR A 221 -7.12 8.44 10.91
N LEU A 222 -7.48 9.64 11.32
CA LEU A 222 -6.65 10.84 11.14
C LEU A 222 -5.39 10.80 12.00
N HIS A 223 -5.51 10.26 13.21
CA HIS A 223 -4.35 10.01 14.09
C HIS A 223 -3.31 9.09 13.42
N SER A 224 -3.75 7.99 12.83
CA SER A 224 -2.86 7.07 12.09
C SER A 224 -2.19 7.78 10.91
N ARG A 225 -2.93 8.59 10.14
CA ARG A 225 -2.37 9.36 9.01
C ARG A 225 -1.38 10.44 9.44
N HIS A 226 -1.70 11.20 10.48
CA HIS A 226 -0.82 12.21 11.06
C HIS A 226 0.51 11.58 11.53
N ASN A 227 0.43 10.50 12.30
CA ASN A 227 1.61 9.79 12.77
C ASN A 227 2.44 9.20 11.63
N ARG A 228 1.81 8.72 10.56
CA ARG A 228 2.50 8.23 9.36
C ARG A 228 3.27 9.34 8.65
N LEU A 229 2.69 10.54 8.57
CA LEU A 229 3.37 11.72 8.02
C LEU A 229 4.54 12.17 8.89
N LEU A 230 4.33 12.32 10.21
CA LEU A 230 5.41 12.63 11.15
C LEU A 230 6.56 11.64 11.08
N PHE A 231 6.25 10.34 10.96
CA PHE A 231 7.28 9.31 10.81
C PHE A 231 8.10 9.48 9.53
N LYS A 232 7.47 9.87 8.41
CA LYS A 232 8.19 10.15 7.15
C LYS A 232 9.09 11.37 7.27
N LEU A 233 8.59 12.46 7.87
CA LEU A 233 9.37 13.68 8.11
C LEU A 233 10.56 13.39 9.02
N ALA A 234 10.36 12.69 10.14
CA ALA A 234 11.41 12.29 11.05
C ALA A 234 12.47 11.40 10.37
N ARG A 235 12.06 10.47 9.52
CA ARG A 235 12.97 9.64 8.74
C ARG A 235 13.80 10.43 7.73
N GLN A 236 13.23 11.48 7.14
CA GLN A 236 13.95 12.33 6.20
C GLN A 236 14.97 13.18 6.94
N LEU A 237 14.60 13.80 8.08
CA LEU A 237 15.54 14.50 8.96
C LEU A 237 16.72 13.60 9.40
N GLU A 238 16.43 12.34 9.73
CA GLU A 238 17.48 11.37 10.06
C GLU A 238 18.42 11.06 8.89
N ARG A 239 17.91 11.03 7.64
CA ARG A 239 18.72 10.84 6.43
C ARG A 239 19.60 12.04 6.12
N GLU A 240 19.11 13.23 6.43
CA GLU A 240 19.83 14.51 6.29
C GLU A 240 20.81 14.78 7.46
N GLU A 241 20.95 13.81 8.36
CA GLU A 241 21.79 13.90 9.56
C GLU A 241 21.40 15.03 10.53
N ARG A 242 20.20 15.55 10.42
CA ARG A 242 19.57 16.54 11.32
C ARG A 242 19.02 15.84 12.56
N LEU A 243 19.93 15.19 13.30
CA LEU A 243 19.56 14.24 14.35
C LEU A 243 18.75 14.85 15.51
N PRO A 244 19.06 16.08 16.04
CA PRO A 244 18.24 16.68 17.11
C PRO A 244 16.78 16.86 16.71
N GLU A 245 16.53 17.33 15.48
CA GLU A 245 15.21 17.54 14.94
C GLU A 245 14.47 16.22 14.68
N ALA A 246 15.20 15.20 14.18
CA ALA A 246 14.68 13.86 14.01
C ALA A 246 14.24 13.25 15.36
N VAL A 247 15.02 13.42 16.43
CA VAL A 247 14.67 12.97 17.80
C VAL A 247 13.39 13.64 18.26
N ALA A 248 13.29 14.99 18.14
CA ALA A 248 12.10 15.72 18.53
C ALA A 248 10.85 15.28 17.75
N ALA A 249 10.98 15.00 16.45
CA ALA A 249 9.89 14.50 15.61
C ALA A 249 9.48 13.07 15.99
N TYR A 250 10.43 12.16 16.24
CA TYR A 250 10.12 10.79 16.68
C TYR A 250 9.47 10.75 18.07
N GLN A 251 9.86 11.63 18.99
CA GLN A 251 9.24 11.70 20.33
C GLN A 251 7.76 12.06 20.30
N ARG A 252 7.33 12.84 19.29
CA ARG A 252 5.94 13.21 19.07
C ARG A 252 5.15 12.21 18.25
N CYS A 253 5.81 11.19 17.70
CA CYS A 253 5.26 10.29 16.70
C CYS A 253 4.77 8.99 17.33
N GLY A 254 3.45 8.73 17.28
CA GLY A 254 2.83 7.48 17.71
C GLY A 254 2.81 6.38 16.64
N HIS A 255 3.56 6.52 15.54
CA HIS A 255 3.62 5.48 14.51
C HIS A 255 4.38 4.24 15.01
N PRO A 256 3.87 3.01 14.79
CA PRO A 256 4.61 1.79 15.10
C PRO A 256 6.01 1.80 14.46
N GLY A 257 7.04 1.55 15.27
CA GLY A 257 8.44 1.62 14.87
C GLY A 257 9.11 3.00 15.03
N ALA A 258 8.38 4.06 15.43
CA ALA A 258 8.99 5.36 15.75
C ALA A 258 9.93 5.23 16.94
N ARG A 259 9.52 4.48 17.98
CA ARG A 259 10.33 4.23 19.20
C ARG A 259 11.65 3.53 18.87
N GLN A 260 11.62 2.53 17.99
CA GLN A 260 12.84 1.84 17.53
C GLN A 260 13.77 2.78 16.75
N ARG A 261 13.20 3.66 15.90
CA ARG A 261 13.99 4.66 15.17
C ARG A 261 14.59 5.70 16.10
N LEU A 262 13.83 6.13 17.11
CA LEU A 262 14.30 7.05 18.14
C LEU A 262 15.52 6.49 18.90
N ILE A 263 15.46 5.21 19.34
CA ILE A 263 16.61 4.54 19.96
C ILE A 263 17.83 4.63 19.06
N ARG A 264 17.69 4.32 17.77
CA ARG A 264 18.79 4.36 16.81
C ARG A 264 19.31 5.78 16.56
N THR A 265 18.44 6.78 16.55
CA THR A 265 18.84 8.18 16.33
C THR A 265 19.58 8.74 17.53
N LEU A 266 19.14 8.41 18.75
CA LEU A 266 19.88 8.72 19.98
C LEU A 266 21.26 8.04 20.01
N GLU A 267 21.37 6.78 19.57
CA GLU A 267 22.64 6.07 19.42
C GLU A 267 23.59 6.80 18.45
N LYS A 268 23.06 7.33 17.34
CA LYS A 268 23.82 8.14 16.38
C LYS A 268 24.28 9.50 16.95
N GLN A 269 23.49 10.11 17.83
CA GLN A 269 23.84 11.33 18.55
C GLN A 269 24.84 11.09 19.68
N HIS A 270 25.27 9.83 19.90
CA HIS A 270 26.10 9.42 21.03
C HIS A 270 25.43 9.55 22.41
N ASP A 271 24.12 9.77 22.46
CA ASP A 271 23.36 9.71 23.72
C ASP A 271 23.02 8.25 24.06
N TYR A 272 24.07 7.51 24.43
CA TYR A 272 23.97 6.08 24.69
C TYR A 272 23.12 5.76 25.92
N HIS A 273 23.06 6.66 26.91
CA HIS A 273 22.29 6.44 28.13
C HIS A 273 20.80 6.57 27.87
N ALA A 274 20.36 7.62 27.18
CA ALA A 274 18.96 7.77 26.77
C ALA A 274 18.52 6.63 25.83
N ALA A 275 19.35 6.28 24.84
CA ALA A 275 19.07 5.17 23.93
C ALA A 275 18.90 3.83 24.67
N HIS A 276 19.79 3.55 25.65
CA HIS A 276 19.76 2.31 26.43
C HIS A 276 18.53 2.26 27.34
N GLY A 277 18.22 3.35 28.06
CA GLY A 277 17.03 3.44 28.90
C GLY A 277 15.74 3.22 28.12
N LEU A 278 15.60 3.86 26.96
CA LEU A 278 14.46 3.68 26.08
C LEU A 278 14.37 2.24 25.52
N ALA A 279 15.50 1.63 25.16
CA ALA A 279 15.56 0.24 24.71
C ALA A 279 15.11 -0.75 25.80
N LEU A 280 15.53 -0.53 27.07
CA LEU A 280 15.07 -1.36 28.19
C LEU A 280 13.57 -1.23 28.44
N ALA A 281 13.03 -0.02 28.36
CA ALA A 281 11.59 0.22 28.46
C ALA A 281 10.82 -0.49 27.32
N ALA A 282 11.28 -0.36 26.09
CA ALA A 282 10.68 -1.00 24.92
C ALA A 282 10.70 -2.54 25.01
N ARG A 283 11.75 -3.13 25.61
CA ARG A 283 11.80 -4.59 25.86
C ARG A 283 10.73 -5.08 26.84
N GLN A 284 10.36 -4.26 27.82
CA GLN A 284 9.33 -4.62 28.81
C GLN A 284 7.94 -4.59 28.21
N THR A 285 7.68 -3.67 27.29
CA THR A 285 6.39 -3.49 26.62
C THR A 285 6.61 -3.33 25.11
N PRO A 286 6.98 -4.42 24.40
CA PRO A 286 7.23 -4.33 22.97
C PRO A 286 5.94 -4.09 22.18
N GLU A 287 6.00 -3.23 21.16
CA GLU A 287 4.88 -2.99 20.24
C GLU A 287 4.66 -4.17 19.29
N SER A 288 5.71 -4.94 19.02
CA SER A 288 5.69 -6.11 18.14
C SER A 288 6.92 -7.00 18.35
N ASP A 289 6.86 -8.26 17.85
CA ASP A 289 8.02 -9.15 17.79
C ASP A 289 9.18 -8.54 16.99
N THR A 290 8.87 -7.73 15.97
CA THR A 290 9.87 -7.02 15.18
C THR A 290 10.63 -5.99 16.03
N GLU A 291 9.89 -5.21 16.80
CA GLU A 291 10.51 -4.26 17.73
C GLU A 291 11.34 -4.97 18.78
N LEU A 292 10.79 -6.02 19.41
CA LEU A 292 11.50 -6.80 20.43
C LEU A 292 12.87 -7.28 19.92
N GLN A 293 12.90 -7.87 18.73
CA GLN A 293 14.14 -8.37 18.10
C GLN A 293 15.16 -7.24 17.87
N LEU A 294 14.72 -6.08 17.40
CA LEU A 294 15.60 -4.93 17.13
C LEU A 294 16.10 -4.29 18.41
N VAL A 295 15.24 -4.20 19.43
CA VAL A 295 15.54 -3.66 20.75
C VAL A 295 16.55 -4.54 21.48
N GLU A 296 16.41 -5.86 21.46
CA GLU A 296 17.38 -6.78 22.06
C GLU A 296 18.78 -6.63 21.45
N ARG A 297 18.86 -6.43 20.13
CA ARG A 297 20.13 -6.12 19.45
C ARG A 297 20.70 -4.76 19.88
N ALA A 298 19.81 -3.75 20.04
CA ALA A 298 20.22 -2.43 20.50
C ALA A 298 20.76 -2.50 21.94
N ILE A 299 20.08 -3.18 22.85
CA ILE A 299 20.54 -3.35 24.24
C ILE A 299 21.92 -4.00 24.28
N LYS A 300 22.17 -5.07 23.49
CA LYS A 300 23.49 -5.72 23.42
C LYS A 300 24.63 -4.76 23.00
N ARG A 301 24.34 -3.89 22.00
CA ARG A 301 25.34 -2.90 21.53
C ARG A 301 25.54 -1.79 22.55
N LEU A 302 24.43 -1.29 23.11
CA LEU A 302 24.42 -0.15 24.04
C LEU A 302 24.99 -0.52 25.41
N ALA A 303 24.82 -1.76 25.90
CA ALA A 303 25.44 -2.22 27.15
C ALA A 303 26.95 -2.00 27.19
N ALA A 304 27.66 -2.28 26.08
CA ALA A 304 29.08 -2.04 25.99
C ALA A 304 29.47 -0.53 26.01
N LYS A 305 28.53 0.34 25.54
CA LYS A 305 28.75 1.81 25.50
C LYS A 305 28.43 2.50 26.83
N THR A 306 27.54 1.89 27.62
CA THR A 306 27.06 2.43 28.90
C THR A 306 27.69 1.75 30.12
N GLY A 307 28.62 0.80 29.93
CA GLY A 307 29.24 0.05 31.01
C GLY A 307 28.31 -0.95 31.74
N GLN A 308 27.18 -1.28 31.11
CA GLN A 308 26.20 -2.23 31.66
C GLN A 308 26.55 -3.67 31.28
N PRO A 309 26.14 -4.67 32.08
CA PRO A 309 26.33 -6.08 31.75
C PRO A 309 25.55 -6.45 30.48
N ARG A 310 26.17 -7.26 29.63
CA ARG A 310 25.49 -7.78 28.44
C ARG A 310 24.34 -8.71 28.85
N PRO A 311 23.14 -8.55 28.25
CA PRO A 311 22.05 -9.46 28.53
C PRO A 311 22.38 -10.87 28.06
N GLU A 312 21.96 -11.86 28.80
CA GLU A 312 22.00 -13.27 28.36
C GLU A 312 21.14 -13.47 27.11
N THR A 313 21.68 -14.17 26.15
CA THR A 313 20.96 -14.51 24.91
C THR A 313 20.44 -15.94 25.05
N ARG A 314 19.14 -16.15 24.96
CA ARG A 314 18.61 -17.49 24.73
C ARG A 314 18.98 -17.91 23.30
N PRO A 315 19.63 -19.07 23.11
CA PRO A 315 19.86 -19.60 21.77
C PRO A 315 18.51 -19.89 21.12
N GLU A 316 18.33 -19.42 19.89
CA GLU A 316 17.16 -19.82 19.07
C GLU A 316 17.32 -21.31 18.74
N PRO A 317 16.26 -22.13 18.84
CA PRO A 317 16.32 -23.51 18.39
C PRO A 317 16.69 -23.53 16.91
N PRO A 318 17.68 -24.34 16.49
CA PRO A 318 18.11 -24.37 15.11
C PRO A 318 17.00 -25.00 14.23
N ALA A 319 16.69 -24.35 13.11
CA ALA A 319 15.99 -25.01 12.01
C ALA A 319 16.87 -26.12 11.42
N GLY A 320 16.25 -27.12 10.80
CA GLY A 320 16.99 -28.14 10.04
C GLY A 320 17.83 -27.50 8.94
N ARG A 321 18.86 -28.22 8.48
CA ARG A 321 19.78 -27.72 7.43
C ARG A 321 19.89 -28.71 6.29
N ILE A 322 19.76 -28.23 5.08
CA ILE A 322 20.02 -28.95 3.83
C ILE A 322 21.15 -28.20 3.12
N ASP A 323 22.18 -28.92 2.69
CA ASP A 323 23.24 -28.37 1.83
C ASP A 323 23.12 -29.04 0.46
N LEU A 324 22.91 -28.24 -0.61
CA LEU A 324 22.79 -28.71 -1.98
C LEU A 324 23.90 -28.17 -2.86
N LEU A 325 24.52 -29.07 -3.61
CA LEU A 325 25.48 -28.73 -4.66
C LEU A 325 24.76 -28.94 -6.00
N LEU A 326 24.40 -27.84 -6.66
CA LEU A 326 23.68 -27.88 -7.94
C LEU A 326 24.58 -27.48 -9.11
N PRO A 327 24.38 -28.04 -10.31
CA PRO A 327 25.14 -27.65 -11.49
C PRO A 327 24.81 -26.19 -11.85
N ARG A 328 25.85 -25.46 -12.24
CA ARG A 328 25.69 -24.07 -12.73
C ARG A 328 25.31 -24.16 -14.22
N GLU A 329 24.04 -24.03 -14.54
CA GLU A 329 23.64 -23.91 -15.94
C GLU A 329 24.00 -22.54 -16.52
N GLN A 330 24.31 -22.51 -17.83
CA GLN A 330 24.67 -21.30 -18.59
C GLN A 330 23.47 -20.35 -18.80
N SER A 331 22.24 -20.83 -18.60
CA SER A 331 21.03 -20.01 -18.69
C SER A 331 20.71 -19.37 -17.35
N GLN A 332 20.93 -18.06 -17.24
CA GLN A 332 20.66 -17.22 -16.07
C GLN A 332 19.15 -16.95 -15.80
N ALA A 333 18.24 -17.71 -16.39
CA ALA A 333 16.82 -17.36 -16.44
C ALA A 333 15.97 -17.87 -15.25
N SER A 334 16.45 -18.81 -14.42
CA SER A 334 15.67 -19.37 -13.31
C SER A 334 16.23 -18.99 -11.94
N SER A 335 15.33 -18.65 -10.99
CA SER A 335 15.71 -18.33 -9.60
C SER A 335 16.28 -19.55 -8.87
N VAL A 336 17.02 -19.33 -7.78
CA VAL A 336 17.62 -20.39 -6.96
C VAL A 336 16.53 -21.29 -6.37
N GLU A 337 15.43 -20.69 -5.93
CA GLU A 337 14.27 -21.39 -5.37
C GLU A 337 13.66 -22.35 -6.40
N TYR A 338 13.56 -21.93 -7.66
CA TYR A 338 13.04 -22.77 -8.73
C TYR A 338 13.94 -24.00 -8.96
N ARG A 339 15.26 -23.82 -8.93
CA ARG A 339 16.25 -24.91 -9.10
C ARG A 339 16.19 -25.92 -7.95
N VAL A 340 16.05 -25.42 -6.70
CA VAL A 340 15.87 -26.30 -5.54
C VAL A 340 14.55 -27.06 -5.64
N ARG A 341 13.48 -26.36 -6.05
CA ARG A 341 12.18 -27.00 -6.31
C ARG A 341 12.30 -28.16 -7.31
N GLU A 342 12.92 -27.93 -8.48
CA GLU A 342 13.11 -28.97 -9.51
C GLU A 342 13.94 -30.14 -8.98
N HIS A 343 14.99 -29.86 -8.21
CA HIS A 343 15.87 -30.89 -7.66
C HIS A 343 15.20 -31.81 -6.63
N LEU A 344 14.35 -31.23 -5.81
CA LEU A 344 13.68 -31.94 -4.70
C LEU A 344 12.32 -32.54 -5.10
N HIS A 345 11.76 -32.11 -6.24
CA HIS A 345 10.44 -32.57 -6.70
C HIS A 345 10.48 -33.99 -7.21
N SER A 346 9.50 -34.78 -6.80
CA SER A 346 9.17 -36.08 -7.41
C SER A 346 7.66 -36.30 -7.36
N ASP A 347 7.15 -37.27 -8.12
CA ASP A 347 5.71 -37.57 -8.15
C ASP A 347 5.17 -37.99 -6.78
N ASP A 348 5.98 -38.74 -5.99
CA ASP A 348 5.62 -39.16 -4.63
C ASP A 348 5.84 -38.06 -3.58
N ALA A 349 6.64 -37.05 -3.89
CA ALA A 349 6.99 -35.96 -3.00
C ALA A 349 7.02 -34.60 -3.74
N PRO A 350 5.85 -34.09 -4.20
CA PRO A 350 5.78 -32.85 -4.96
C PRO A 350 6.23 -31.64 -4.13
N VAL A 351 6.99 -30.74 -4.77
CA VAL A 351 7.47 -29.50 -4.20
C VAL A 351 6.83 -28.32 -4.91
N HIS A 352 6.32 -27.38 -4.14
CA HIS A 352 5.68 -26.17 -4.62
C HIS A 352 6.40 -24.92 -4.11
N TYR A 353 6.52 -23.91 -4.98
CA TYR A 353 6.90 -22.56 -4.57
C TYR A 353 5.67 -21.86 -3.99
N VAL A 354 5.77 -21.43 -2.75
CA VAL A 354 4.58 -20.96 -2.00
C VAL A 354 4.80 -19.67 -1.20
N GLU A 355 6.00 -19.12 -1.28
CA GLU A 355 6.47 -17.98 -0.49
C GLU A 355 5.34 -17.00 -0.09
N ASN A 356 5.12 -16.80 1.20
CA ASN A 356 4.08 -15.93 1.77
C ASN A 356 2.65 -16.15 1.23
N GLY A 357 2.43 -17.02 0.24
CA GLY A 357 1.14 -17.16 -0.45
C GLY A 357 0.23 -18.22 0.16
N LEU A 358 0.73 -19.44 0.40
CA LEU A 358 -0.11 -20.59 0.80
C LEU A 358 -0.76 -20.38 2.17
N ILE A 359 0.02 -20.14 3.21
CA ILE A 359 -0.50 -20.03 4.58
C ILE A 359 -1.41 -18.81 4.73
N ASN A 360 -1.02 -17.67 4.13
CA ASN A 360 -1.89 -16.50 4.09
C ASN A 360 -3.21 -16.80 3.36
N SER A 361 -3.18 -17.55 2.25
CA SER A 361 -4.40 -17.90 1.52
C SER A 361 -5.31 -18.84 2.31
N LEU A 362 -4.76 -19.86 2.97
CA LEU A 362 -5.54 -20.76 3.83
C LEU A 362 -6.20 -19.99 4.98
N PHE A 363 -5.46 -19.07 5.63
CA PHE A 363 -6.00 -18.18 6.63
C PHE A 363 -7.14 -17.31 6.07
N GLY A 364 -6.91 -16.66 4.94
CA GLY A 364 -7.91 -15.80 4.29
C GLY A 364 -9.18 -16.55 3.91
N LEU A 365 -9.06 -17.81 3.46
CA LEU A 365 -10.20 -18.65 3.08
C LEU A 365 -10.99 -19.14 4.31
N LEU A 366 -10.31 -19.54 5.37
CA LEU A 366 -10.97 -19.98 6.61
C LEU A 366 -11.66 -18.80 7.30
N CYS A 367 -10.99 -17.67 7.36
CA CYS A 367 -11.44 -16.48 8.10
C CYS A 367 -12.14 -15.45 7.23
N TRP A 368 -12.61 -15.81 6.03
CA TRP A 368 -13.21 -14.88 5.07
C TRP A 368 -14.32 -14.04 5.68
N GLU A 369 -15.27 -14.68 6.36
CA GLU A 369 -16.41 -14.02 7.01
C GLU A 369 -15.98 -13.06 8.13
N ALA A 370 -14.95 -13.42 8.88
CA ALA A 370 -14.40 -12.56 9.92
C ALA A 370 -13.68 -11.35 9.32
N ILE A 371 -12.90 -11.54 8.24
CA ILE A 371 -12.17 -10.48 7.56
C ILE A 371 -13.13 -9.49 6.92
N PHE A 372 -14.17 -9.98 6.24
CA PHE A 372 -15.15 -9.15 5.52
C PHE A 372 -16.42 -8.84 6.34
N ALA A 373 -16.36 -9.00 7.66
CA ALA A 373 -17.47 -8.65 8.54
C ALA A 373 -17.85 -7.16 8.42
N PRO A 374 -19.14 -6.82 8.29
CA PRO A 374 -19.61 -5.44 8.10
C PRO A 374 -19.58 -4.63 9.41
N LEU A 375 -18.39 -4.45 9.96
CA LEU A 375 -18.20 -3.66 11.19
C LEU A 375 -18.15 -2.16 10.89
N PRO A 376 -18.63 -1.30 11.79
CA PRO A 376 -18.56 0.15 11.63
C PRO A 376 -17.13 0.63 11.35
N GLY A 377 -16.96 1.42 10.28
CA GLY A 377 -15.65 1.97 9.86
C GLY A 377 -14.70 0.97 9.19
N ALA A 378 -15.08 -0.31 9.04
CA ALA A 378 -14.27 -1.29 8.32
C ALA A 378 -14.42 -1.20 6.80
N PHE A 379 -15.62 -0.92 6.32
CA PHE A 379 -15.95 -0.79 4.89
C PHE A 379 -16.89 0.39 4.69
N PHE A 380 -16.60 1.27 3.74
CA PHE A 380 -17.40 2.46 3.47
C PHE A 380 -17.65 2.74 1.98
N HIS A 381 -17.10 1.92 1.08
CA HIS A 381 -17.45 1.89 -0.35
C HIS A 381 -17.30 0.44 -0.89
N PRO A 382 -17.87 0.13 -2.08
CA PRO A 382 -17.90 -1.26 -2.59
C PRO A 382 -16.58 -1.76 -3.19
N PHE A 383 -15.52 -0.94 -3.26
CA PHE A 383 -14.25 -1.30 -3.92
C PHE A 383 -13.13 -1.53 -2.91
N HIS A 384 -13.45 -2.12 -1.76
CA HIS A 384 -12.45 -2.51 -0.77
C HIS A 384 -11.94 -3.93 -1.03
N SER A 385 -10.63 -4.09 -1.22
CA SER A 385 -9.99 -5.40 -1.28
C SER A 385 -9.83 -6.06 0.10
N GLY A 386 -10.11 -5.33 1.17
CA GLY A 386 -10.08 -5.76 2.56
C GLY A 386 -10.49 -4.63 3.49
N PRO A 387 -10.70 -4.89 4.78
CA PRO A 387 -11.13 -3.88 5.73
C PRO A 387 -10.06 -2.81 5.98
N VAL A 388 -10.49 -1.57 6.18
CA VAL A 388 -9.60 -0.41 6.40
C VAL A 388 -8.78 -0.55 7.67
N ASP A 389 -9.37 -1.17 8.69
CA ASP A 389 -8.75 -1.41 9.98
C ASP A 389 -7.86 -2.67 10.05
N LEU A 390 -7.56 -3.31 8.91
CA LEU A 390 -6.77 -4.55 8.83
C LEU A 390 -5.42 -4.50 9.58
N HIS A 391 -4.81 -3.34 9.60
CA HIS A 391 -3.49 -3.13 10.21
C HIS A 391 -3.53 -2.36 11.54
N GLU A 392 -4.72 -2.12 12.07
CA GLU A 392 -4.89 -1.47 13.37
C GLU A 392 -4.77 -2.50 14.51
N PRO A 393 -4.24 -2.11 15.66
CA PRO A 393 -4.03 -3.03 16.80
C PRO A 393 -5.30 -3.74 17.27
N GLU A 394 -6.44 -3.07 17.13
CA GLU A 394 -7.74 -3.55 17.57
C GLU A 394 -8.42 -4.49 16.56
N PHE A 395 -7.84 -4.74 15.39
CA PHE A 395 -8.44 -5.53 14.32
C PHE A 395 -8.94 -6.90 14.80
N ARG A 396 -8.08 -7.65 15.50
CA ARG A 396 -8.41 -8.96 16.09
C ARG A 396 -9.48 -8.82 17.17
N LEU A 397 -9.34 -7.86 18.06
CA LEU A 397 -10.25 -7.67 19.21
C LEU A 397 -11.67 -7.35 18.75
N ARG A 398 -11.82 -6.49 17.74
CA ARG A 398 -13.13 -6.11 17.19
C ARG A 398 -13.86 -7.27 16.53
N ARG A 399 -13.16 -8.34 16.16
CA ARG A 399 -13.67 -9.55 15.47
C ARG A 399 -13.43 -10.83 16.30
N ALA A 400 -13.20 -10.70 17.60
CA ALA A 400 -12.75 -11.82 18.45
C ALA A 400 -13.64 -13.06 18.30
N GLU A 401 -14.96 -12.92 18.51
CA GLU A 401 -15.91 -14.02 18.39
C GLU A 401 -15.93 -14.64 16.98
N LEU A 402 -15.79 -13.84 15.94
CA LEU A 402 -15.76 -14.34 14.56
C LEU A 402 -14.50 -15.15 14.27
N PHE A 403 -13.33 -14.70 14.74
CA PHE A 403 -12.09 -15.46 14.61
C PHE A 403 -12.11 -16.72 15.47
N ASP A 404 -12.62 -16.64 16.69
CA ASP A 404 -12.76 -17.80 17.56
C ASP A 404 -13.68 -18.88 16.93
N ASN A 405 -14.77 -18.48 16.29
CA ASN A 405 -15.64 -19.38 15.50
C ASN A 405 -14.91 -20.00 14.30
N CYS A 406 -14.08 -19.22 13.58
CA CYS A 406 -13.27 -19.77 12.50
C CYS A 406 -12.28 -20.80 13.01
N PHE A 407 -11.60 -20.53 14.13
CA PHE A 407 -10.60 -21.43 14.72
C PHE A 407 -11.20 -22.66 15.38
N ALA A 408 -12.41 -22.57 15.91
CA ALA A 408 -13.13 -23.74 16.41
C ALA A 408 -13.30 -24.83 15.33
N GLN A 409 -13.37 -24.44 14.06
CA GLN A 409 -13.47 -25.38 12.92
C GLN A 409 -12.17 -26.17 12.70
N LEU A 410 -11.01 -25.65 13.10
CA LEU A 410 -9.76 -26.42 13.10
C LEU A 410 -9.84 -27.60 14.05
N ASN A 411 -10.47 -27.42 15.22
CA ASN A 411 -10.63 -28.46 16.22
C ASN A 411 -11.68 -29.50 15.82
N SER A 412 -12.77 -29.11 15.15
CA SER A 412 -13.82 -30.03 14.67
C SER A 412 -13.44 -30.80 13.42
N GLY A 413 -12.44 -30.32 12.66
CA GLY A 413 -12.09 -30.84 11.34
C GLY A 413 -12.89 -30.26 10.18
N ASP A 414 -13.89 -29.41 10.43
CA ASP A 414 -14.75 -28.81 9.39
C ASP A 414 -14.03 -27.77 8.53
N TYR A 415 -12.90 -27.24 9.00
CA TYR A 415 -12.10 -26.23 8.31
C TYR A 415 -11.79 -26.59 6.84
N GLN A 416 -11.57 -27.88 6.55
CA GLN A 416 -11.28 -28.32 5.19
C GLN A 416 -12.44 -28.07 4.23
N ASN A 417 -13.66 -28.35 4.67
CA ASN A 417 -14.88 -28.12 3.90
C ASN A 417 -15.14 -26.62 3.72
N VAL A 418 -14.93 -25.84 4.79
CA VAL A 418 -15.09 -24.37 4.75
C VAL A 418 -14.10 -23.75 3.79
N ILE A 419 -12.83 -24.10 3.88
CA ILE A 419 -11.79 -23.58 2.99
C ILE A 419 -12.10 -23.92 1.52
N ARG A 420 -12.47 -25.18 1.21
CA ARG A 420 -12.84 -25.59 -0.16
C ARG A 420 -14.06 -24.83 -0.69
N ARG A 421 -15.10 -24.69 0.15
CA ARG A 421 -16.29 -23.93 -0.20
C ARG A 421 -15.97 -22.47 -0.50
N THR A 422 -15.24 -21.81 0.43
CA THR A 422 -14.84 -20.40 0.27
C THR A 422 -13.97 -20.21 -0.96
N TRP A 423 -13.01 -21.11 -1.21
CA TRP A 423 -12.16 -21.06 -2.41
C TRP A 423 -13.00 -21.09 -3.69
N LYS A 424 -13.99 -21.97 -3.76
CA LYS A 424 -14.90 -22.09 -4.91
C LYS A 424 -15.80 -20.87 -5.06
N ASP A 425 -16.43 -20.42 -3.97
CA ASP A 425 -17.47 -19.38 -4.00
C ASP A 425 -16.88 -17.98 -4.19
N LYS A 426 -15.64 -17.75 -3.69
CA LYS A 426 -14.96 -16.45 -3.67
C LYS A 426 -13.86 -16.33 -4.73
N CYS A 427 -13.71 -17.31 -5.62
CA CYS A 427 -12.65 -17.33 -6.63
C CYS A 427 -12.58 -16.02 -7.41
N GLY A 428 -11.39 -15.40 -7.45
CA GLY A 428 -11.11 -14.14 -8.16
C GLY A 428 -11.60 -12.86 -7.46
N ILE A 429 -12.21 -12.96 -6.28
CA ILE A 429 -12.55 -11.77 -5.47
C ILE A 429 -11.29 -11.25 -4.80
N GLN A 430 -11.07 -9.94 -4.86
CA GLN A 430 -9.93 -9.28 -4.22
C GLN A 430 -9.90 -9.58 -2.72
N SER A 431 -8.74 -9.99 -2.22
CA SER A 431 -8.53 -10.31 -0.81
C SER A 431 -7.15 -9.88 -0.35
N PRO A 432 -6.99 -9.38 0.88
CA PRO A 432 -5.68 -9.04 1.42
C PRO A 432 -4.81 -10.27 1.71
N PHE A 433 -5.38 -11.47 1.74
CA PHE A 433 -4.68 -12.69 2.13
C PHE A 433 -4.64 -13.76 1.04
N VAL A 434 -5.63 -13.85 0.15
CA VAL A 434 -5.73 -14.95 -0.82
C VAL A 434 -5.01 -14.60 -2.12
N PHE A 435 -4.06 -15.43 -2.51
CA PHE A 435 -3.26 -15.30 -3.73
C PHE A 435 -3.78 -16.27 -4.80
N TRP A 436 -4.79 -15.84 -5.54
CA TRP A 436 -5.49 -16.67 -6.53
C TRP A 436 -4.60 -17.23 -7.64
N GLY A 437 -3.52 -16.53 -7.99
CA GLY A 437 -2.56 -17.01 -9.01
C GLY A 437 -1.64 -18.12 -8.52
N LEU A 438 -1.57 -18.34 -7.21
CA LEU A 438 -0.75 -19.39 -6.59
C LEU A 438 -1.58 -20.62 -6.24
N LEU A 439 -2.77 -20.42 -5.68
CA LEU A 439 -3.57 -21.46 -5.04
C LEU A 439 -4.55 -22.11 -6.02
N ASP A 440 -4.07 -23.06 -6.81
CA ASP A 440 -4.94 -23.93 -7.58
C ASP A 440 -5.57 -25.04 -6.72
N GLN A 441 -6.49 -25.81 -7.30
CA GLN A 441 -7.19 -26.89 -6.59
C GLN A 441 -6.24 -28.00 -6.13
N ALA A 442 -5.23 -28.34 -6.94
CA ALA A 442 -4.30 -29.42 -6.62
C ALA A 442 -3.44 -29.07 -5.40
N LEU A 443 -2.88 -27.86 -5.36
CA LEU A 443 -2.12 -27.36 -4.21
C LEU A 443 -3.00 -27.23 -2.97
N LEU A 444 -4.25 -26.75 -3.12
CA LEU A 444 -5.20 -26.66 -2.02
C LEU A 444 -5.48 -28.04 -1.42
N ASP A 445 -5.76 -29.04 -2.24
CA ASP A 445 -6.07 -30.40 -1.79
C ASP A 445 -4.86 -31.06 -1.10
N LEU A 446 -3.65 -30.89 -1.64
CA LEU A 446 -2.41 -31.35 -1.00
C LEU A 446 -2.19 -30.67 0.36
N ALA A 447 -2.36 -29.37 0.43
CA ALA A 447 -2.19 -28.61 1.67
C ALA A 447 -3.19 -29.07 2.75
N LEU A 448 -4.47 -29.19 2.40
CA LEU A 448 -5.49 -29.63 3.34
C LEU A 448 -5.34 -31.10 3.77
N HIS A 449 -4.71 -31.92 2.94
CA HIS A 449 -4.43 -33.33 3.25
C HIS A 449 -3.21 -33.51 4.16
N CYS A 450 -2.16 -32.69 3.96
CA CYS A 450 -0.86 -32.91 4.61
C CYS A 450 -0.58 -31.97 5.78
N LEU A 451 -1.26 -30.80 5.86
CA LEU A 451 -1.02 -29.82 6.95
C LEU A 451 -1.90 -30.12 8.17
N PRO A 452 -1.30 -30.39 9.34
CA PRO A 452 -2.08 -30.61 10.57
C PRO A 452 -2.83 -29.35 11.01
N ALA A 453 -4.07 -29.50 11.48
CA ALA A 453 -4.87 -28.39 12.00
C ALA A 453 -4.17 -27.62 13.14
N SER A 454 -3.41 -28.33 14.00
CA SER A 454 -2.62 -27.73 15.07
C SER A 454 -1.54 -26.77 14.57
N HIS A 455 -0.90 -27.08 13.43
CA HIS A 455 0.09 -26.21 12.82
C HIS A 455 -0.58 -24.99 12.16
N LEU A 456 -1.72 -25.19 11.48
CA LEU A 456 -2.53 -24.09 10.94
C LEU A 456 -2.96 -23.13 12.03
N GLN A 457 -3.42 -23.63 13.18
CA GLN A 457 -3.82 -22.81 14.33
C GLN A 457 -2.67 -21.88 14.78
N ILE A 458 -1.47 -22.42 14.96
CA ILE A 458 -0.31 -21.65 15.41
C ILE A 458 0.08 -20.57 14.39
N TRP A 459 0.08 -20.91 13.10
CA TRP A 459 0.38 -19.93 12.04
C TRP A 459 -0.67 -18.83 11.96
N PHE A 460 -1.95 -19.16 12.10
CA PHE A 460 -3.06 -18.20 12.03
C PHE A 460 -3.10 -17.29 13.25
N ASP A 461 -2.85 -17.81 14.44
CA ASP A 461 -2.69 -17.02 15.66
C ASP A 461 -1.53 -16.05 15.54
N ARG A 462 -0.40 -16.51 14.98
CA ARG A 462 0.74 -15.65 14.73
C ARG A 462 0.44 -14.54 13.72
N LEU A 463 -0.25 -14.86 12.61
CA LEU A 463 -0.67 -13.87 11.63
C LEU A 463 -1.54 -12.79 12.28
N LEU A 464 -2.52 -13.18 13.10
CA LEU A 464 -3.42 -12.27 13.79
C LEU A 464 -2.77 -11.44 14.90
N ALA A 465 -1.66 -11.92 15.47
CA ALA A 465 -0.92 -11.17 16.49
C ALA A 465 -0.31 -9.87 15.91
N ASP A 466 0.20 -9.91 14.69
CA ASP A 466 0.71 -8.75 13.95
C ASP A 466 0.68 -9.06 12.44
N ILE A 467 -0.43 -8.73 11.80
CA ILE A 467 -0.63 -9.01 10.36
C ILE A 467 0.46 -8.35 9.51
N ARG A 468 0.86 -7.12 9.83
CA ARG A 468 1.86 -6.37 9.06
C ARG A 468 3.22 -7.04 9.10
N ALA A 469 3.65 -7.48 10.26
CA ALA A 469 4.96 -8.09 10.46
C ALA A 469 5.01 -9.57 10.05
N ASN A 470 3.89 -10.29 10.18
CA ASN A 470 3.87 -11.75 10.10
C ASN A 470 3.34 -12.32 8.78
N ARG A 471 2.74 -11.48 7.89
CA ARG A 471 2.31 -11.95 6.57
C ARG A 471 3.45 -12.16 5.56
N THR A 472 4.70 -11.89 5.96
CA THR A 472 5.92 -12.07 5.14
C THR A 472 7.00 -12.80 5.92
N GLY A 473 7.93 -13.43 5.20
CA GLY A 473 9.05 -14.18 5.77
C GLY A 473 8.77 -15.65 6.01
N MET A 474 7.67 -16.17 5.49
CA MET A 474 7.42 -17.61 5.43
C MET A 474 8.37 -18.27 4.42
N PRO A 475 8.75 -19.55 4.64
CA PRO A 475 9.66 -20.26 3.75
C PRO A 475 9.20 -20.31 2.29
N ASP A 476 10.16 -20.33 1.37
CA ASP A 476 9.95 -20.23 -0.07
C ASP A 476 9.19 -21.42 -0.65
N LEU A 477 9.54 -22.65 -0.20
CA LEU A 477 9.02 -23.89 -0.74
C LEU A 477 8.32 -24.72 0.31
N ILE A 478 7.37 -25.53 -0.15
CA ILE A 478 6.78 -26.61 0.64
C ILE A 478 6.87 -27.92 -0.17
N GLN A 479 7.29 -28.99 0.49
CA GLN A 479 7.29 -30.35 -0.02
C GLN A 479 6.25 -31.18 0.73
N PHE A 480 5.47 -31.96 -0.02
CA PHE A 480 4.45 -32.84 0.53
C PHE A 480 4.79 -34.30 0.29
N TRP A 481 4.39 -35.16 1.22
CA TRP A 481 4.35 -36.61 1.07
C TRP A 481 2.92 -37.08 1.32
N PRO A 482 2.06 -37.11 0.30
CA PRO A 482 0.63 -37.37 0.48
C PRO A 482 0.34 -38.75 1.11
N ALA A 483 1.09 -39.78 0.73
CA ALA A 483 0.91 -41.12 1.31
C ALA A 483 1.20 -41.18 2.82
N GLU A 484 2.04 -40.29 3.32
CA GLU A 484 2.43 -40.20 4.74
C GLU A 484 1.67 -39.09 5.48
N GLN A 485 0.84 -38.31 4.79
CA GLN A 485 0.18 -37.11 5.30
C GLN A 485 1.18 -36.15 5.97
N ARG A 486 2.33 -35.97 5.35
CA ARG A 486 3.47 -35.22 5.88
C ARG A 486 3.85 -34.10 4.93
N TYR A 487 4.39 -33.04 5.50
CA TYR A 487 4.96 -31.92 4.76
C TYR A 487 6.33 -31.51 5.32
N ARG A 488 7.04 -30.64 4.60
CA ARG A 488 8.23 -29.93 5.04
C ARG A 488 8.27 -28.57 4.38
N MET A 489 8.50 -27.51 5.14
CA MET A 489 8.78 -26.17 4.59
C MET A 489 10.28 -25.98 4.39
N ILE A 490 10.68 -25.28 3.36
CA ILE A 490 12.09 -25.11 2.99
C ILE A 490 12.32 -23.63 2.65
N GLU A 491 13.17 -22.99 3.45
CA GLU A 491 13.72 -21.67 3.15
C GLU A 491 14.98 -21.83 2.31
N VAL A 492 15.06 -21.20 1.16
CA VAL A 492 16.18 -21.34 0.21
C VAL A 492 17.15 -20.18 0.35
N LYS A 493 18.46 -20.50 0.35
CA LYS A 493 19.53 -19.51 0.37
C LYS A 493 20.55 -19.80 -0.71
N GLY A 494 20.68 -18.88 -1.64
CA GLY A 494 21.73 -18.88 -2.65
C GLY A 494 23.11 -18.52 -2.05
N PRO A 495 24.19 -18.64 -2.85
CA PRO A 495 25.53 -18.28 -2.40
C PRO A 495 25.63 -16.80 -1.99
N GLY A 496 26.01 -16.56 -0.74
CA GLY A 496 26.12 -15.22 -0.16
C GLY A 496 24.85 -14.68 0.51
N ASP A 497 23.73 -15.35 0.38
CA ASP A 497 22.46 -14.95 1.01
C ASP A 497 22.48 -15.19 2.52
N ARG A 498 21.72 -14.35 3.23
CA ARG A 498 21.53 -14.45 4.67
C ARG A 498 20.06 -14.47 5.02
N LEU A 499 19.72 -15.19 6.06
CA LEU A 499 18.38 -15.17 6.63
C LEU A 499 18.01 -13.75 7.08
N GLN A 500 16.87 -13.27 6.61
CA GLN A 500 16.28 -12.01 7.02
C GLN A 500 15.61 -12.13 8.40
N ASP A 501 15.34 -11.02 9.04
CA ASP A 501 14.81 -10.98 10.40
C ASP A 501 13.40 -11.58 10.52
N ASN A 502 12.53 -11.33 9.54
CA ASN A 502 11.20 -11.94 9.46
C ASN A 502 11.29 -13.46 9.25
N GLN A 503 12.19 -13.94 8.38
CA GLN A 503 12.43 -15.37 8.16
C GLN A 503 12.91 -16.05 9.44
N ARG A 504 13.88 -15.45 10.15
CA ARG A 504 14.34 -15.96 11.46
C ARG A 504 13.22 -16.10 12.46
N ARG A 505 12.31 -15.12 12.56
CA ARG A 505 11.16 -15.19 13.47
C ARG A 505 10.20 -16.33 13.09
N TRP A 506 9.95 -16.55 11.79
CA TRP A 506 9.12 -17.66 11.36
C TRP A 506 9.77 -19.02 11.65
N LEU A 507 11.05 -19.16 11.30
CA LEU A 507 11.82 -20.39 11.57
C LEU A 507 11.87 -20.71 13.08
N ALA A 508 12.05 -19.70 13.93
CA ALA A 508 12.06 -19.86 15.38
C ALA A 508 10.71 -20.39 15.91
N VAL A 509 9.59 -19.84 15.42
CA VAL A 509 8.25 -20.33 15.79
C VAL A 509 8.03 -21.76 15.30
N CYS A 510 8.40 -22.08 14.08
CA CYS A 510 8.29 -23.46 13.58
C CYS A 510 9.12 -24.42 14.44
N ALA A 511 10.34 -24.06 14.80
CA ALA A 511 11.20 -24.90 15.64
C ALA A 511 10.67 -25.05 17.07
N GLN A 512 10.10 -23.99 17.67
CA GLN A 512 9.48 -24.04 19.00
C GLN A 512 8.31 -25.03 19.07
N HIS A 513 7.59 -25.19 17.96
CA HIS A 513 6.43 -26.08 17.85
C HIS A 513 6.72 -27.40 17.13
N ALA A 514 8.00 -27.75 16.97
CA ALA A 514 8.45 -28.97 16.28
C ALA A 514 7.87 -29.15 14.86
N MET A 515 7.59 -28.04 14.17
CA MET A 515 7.13 -28.05 12.79
C MET A 515 8.30 -28.36 11.84
N PRO A 516 8.09 -29.18 10.81
CA PRO A 516 9.16 -29.57 9.89
C PRO A 516 9.55 -28.38 8.98
N VAL A 517 10.67 -27.73 9.29
CA VAL A 517 11.23 -26.63 8.53
C VAL A 517 12.74 -26.74 8.43
N ASP A 518 13.26 -26.57 7.23
CA ASP A 518 14.69 -26.59 6.93
C ASP A 518 15.13 -25.31 6.22
N VAL A 519 16.41 -24.95 6.38
CA VAL A 519 17.09 -23.95 5.55
C VAL A 519 17.99 -24.66 4.56
N CYS A 520 17.71 -24.48 3.29
CA CYS A 520 18.45 -25.08 2.17
C CYS A 520 19.51 -24.09 1.66
N TYR A 521 20.78 -24.40 1.89
CA TYR A 521 21.92 -23.64 1.35
C TYR A 521 22.40 -24.24 0.05
N VAL A 522 22.32 -23.44 -1.01
CA VAL A 522 22.75 -23.85 -2.35
C VAL A 522 24.18 -23.42 -2.62
N GLN A 523 24.97 -24.32 -3.17
CA GLN A 523 26.26 -24.04 -3.74
C GLN A 523 26.25 -24.46 -5.22
N TRP A 524 26.95 -23.69 -6.06
CA TRP A 524 27.11 -24.05 -7.46
C TRP A 524 28.34 -24.94 -7.64
N ALA A 525 28.17 -26.06 -8.29
CA ALA A 525 29.32 -26.89 -8.68
C ALA A 525 30.25 -26.07 -9.59
N THR A 526 31.55 -26.09 -9.27
CA THR A 526 32.58 -25.59 -10.19
C THR A 526 32.68 -26.58 -11.33
N THR A 527 32.41 -26.14 -12.56
CA THR A 527 32.69 -26.91 -13.81
C THR A 527 34.16 -27.09 -13.97
#